data_091967e95c2fed77e4bb600ddf056890
#
_entry.id   091967e95c2fed77e4bb600ddf056890
#
_cell.length_a   1.000
_cell.length_b   1.000
_cell.length_c   1.000
_cell.angle_alpha   90.00
_cell.angle_beta   90.00
_cell.angle_gamma   90.00
#
_symmetry.space_group_name_H-M   'P 1'
#
loop_
_entity.id
_entity.type
_entity.pdbx_description
1 polymer ?
#
loop_
_entity_poly.entity_id
_entity_poly.type
_entity_poly.pdbx_seq_one_letter_code
_entity_poly.pdbx_strand_id
1 'polypeptide(L)'
;VSGGGLLVAGTTSDAGKSVVTAGICRWLARQGVKVAPFKAQNMSLNSFVTREGAEIGRAQAMQAQACRVEPTALMNPVLLKPGGDRSSQVVLMGRPVGEMSARGYHGGRQESLLGTVLDCLERLRSEYDAVICEGAGSPAEINLRRTDIVNMGVARNAGLPVLVVGDIDRGGVFASFFGTVALLSPEDQELVAGFLVNKFRGDVSLLEPGLEMLHGLTGRHTYGVLPFRHGLGIDEEDGLRVSLRGAVRESVVAPPAGEEVLRVAVCAVPLMSNFTDVDALAAEPGVVVRFVDRPDELADADLVVVPGTRGTVKALRWLRERGLADALVRRAAEGRPLLGICGGFQLLGEHIEDDVESRAGHVDGLGVLPVRVRFAREKTLARPVGEALGERVEGYEIHHGVAEVLGGDAFLDGCRVGGTWGTHWHGALESDGFRRAFLRAVAARAGRRFVPAPDTSFAALREEQLDQLGDLIDQHADTDALWRLIESGAPRGLPFIPPGAPA
;
A
#
# COMPACT_ATOMS: atom_id res chain seq x y z
N VAL A 1 32.24 0.86 -8.68
CA VAL A 1 31.45 2.09 -8.69
C VAL A 1 30.09 1.69 -8.14
N SER A 2 29.66 2.27 -7.03
CA SER A 2 28.30 2.03 -6.49
C SER A 2 27.29 2.58 -7.50
N GLY A 3 26.19 1.86 -7.74
CA GLY A 3 25.12 2.28 -8.63
C GLY A 3 24.56 3.67 -8.29
N GLY A 4 23.97 4.35 -9.27
CA GLY A 4 23.30 5.63 -9.10
C GLY A 4 22.19 5.58 -8.06
N GLY A 5 21.72 6.72 -7.60
CA GLY A 5 20.59 6.74 -6.65
C GLY A 5 19.92 8.10 -6.51
N LEU A 6 18.69 8.06 -6.04
CA LEU A 6 17.85 9.24 -5.80
C LEU A 6 16.95 8.98 -4.60
N LEU A 7 16.81 9.97 -3.71
CA LEU A 7 15.75 9.96 -2.70
C LEU A 7 14.58 10.85 -3.14
N VAL A 8 13.40 10.29 -3.26
CA VAL A 8 12.15 11.00 -3.52
C VAL A 8 11.48 11.32 -2.17
N ALA A 9 11.61 12.56 -1.72
CA ALA A 9 10.96 13.07 -0.52
C ALA A 9 9.68 13.82 -0.87
N GLY A 10 8.86 14.15 0.11
CA GLY A 10 7.63 14.92 -0.10
C GLY A 10 7.54 16.12 0.82
N THR A 11 6.81 17.14 0.43
CA THR A 11 6.46 18.24 1.36
C THR A 11 5.49 17.76 2.45
N THR A 12 4.73 16.70 2.17
CA THR A 12 3.72 16.10 3.08
C THR A 12 3.60 14.58 2.81
N SER A 13 2.85 13.87 3.66
CA SER A 13 2.58 12.42 3.46
C SER A 13 1.94 12.13 2.10
N ASP A 14 0.88 12.86 1.72
CA ASP A 14 0.09 12.57 0.50
C ASP A 14 0.59 13.31 -0.75
N ALA A 15 1.82 13.82 -0.76
CA ALA A 15 2.36 14.56 -1.91
C ALA A 15 2.47 13.72 -3.20
N GLY A 16 2.39 12.39 -3.10
CA GLY A 16 2.48 11.46 -4.22
C GLY A 16 3.86 10.87 -4.45
N LYS A 17 4.67 10.77 -3.38
CA LYS A 17 6.00 10.14 -3.42
C LYS A 17 5.98 8.76 -4.07
N SER A 18 5.07 7.89 -3.66
CA SER A 18 4.99 6.51 -4.14
C SER A 18 4.69 6.43 -5.64
N VAL A 19 3.80 7.30 -6.13
CA VAL A 19 3.46 7.45 -7.56
C VAL A 19 4.69 7.89 -8.35
N VAL A 20 5.37 8.94 -7.88
CA VAL A 20 6.57 9.48 -8.54
C VAL A 20 7.70 8.46 -8.52
N THR A 21 7.92 7.79 -7.39
CA THR A 21 8.94 6.74 -7.25
C THR A 21 8.67 5.59 -8.22
N ALA A 22 7.44 5.08 -8.26
CA ALA A 22 7.04 4.01 -9.19
C ALA A 22 7.18 4.45 -10.65
N GLY A 23 6.81 5.70 -10.97
CA GLY A 23 6.96 6.27 -12.30
C GLY A 23 8.42 6.36 -12.74
N ILE A 24 9.31 6.87 -11.88
CA ILE A 24 10.75 6.92 -12.15
C ILE A 24 11.32 5.50 -12.32
N CYS A 25 10.95 4.56 -11.45
CA CYS A 25 11.35 3.16 -11.55
C CYS A 25 10.93 2.55 -12.89
N ARG A 26 9.66 2.76 -13.30
CA ARG A 26 9.14 2.21 -14.56
C ARG A 26 9.77 2.88 -15.78
N TRP A 27 9.97 4.18 -15.75
CA TRP A 27 10.66 4.92 -16.79
C TRP A 27 12.08 4.37 -16.99
N LEU A 28 12.88 4.24 -15.91
CA LEU A 28 14.24 3.69 -15.97
C LEU A 28 14.26 2.23 -16.48
N ALA A 29 13.37 1.38 -15.97
CA ALA A 29 13.29 -0.01 -16.41
C ALA A 29 12.96 -0.14 -17.91
N ARG A 30 12.15 0.78 -18.46
CA ARG A 30 11.85 0.85 -19.91
C ARG A 30 13.05 1.30 -20.75
N GLN A 31 13.97 2.09 -20.18
CA GLN A 31 15.23 2.46 -20.80
C GLN A 31 16.30 1.36 -20.71
N GLY A 32 15.97 0.20 -20.12
CA GLY A 32 16.89 -0.93 -19.97
C GLY A 32 17.83 -0.81 -18.75
N VAL A 33 17.60 0.18 -17.87
CA VAL A 33 18.36 0.33 -16.62
C VAL A 33 17.95 -0.73 -15.62
N LYS A 34 18.89 -1.43 -15.03
CA LYS A 34 18.63 -2.37 -13.93
C LYS A 34 18.40 -1.57 -12.65
N VAL A 35 17.15 -1.25 -12.36
CA VAL A 35 16.74 -0.40 -11.25
C VAL A 35 16.05 -1.20 -10.14
N ALA A 36 16.23 -0.77 -8.89
CA ALA A 36 15.49 -1.30 -7.73
C ALA A 36 14.83 -0.16 -6.94
N PRO A 37 13.65 -0.40 -6.34
CA PRO A 37 13.07 0.52 -5.38
C PRO A 37 13.65 0.29 -3.99
N PHE A 38 13.59 1.31 -3.14
CA PHE A 38 13.97 1.19 -1.75
C PHE A 38 13.13 2.11 -0.86
N LYS A 39 12.63 1.61 0.24
CA LYS A 39 12.03 2.42 1.29
C LYS A 39 12.54 1.94 2.64
N ALA A 40 13.35 2.76 3.27
CA ALA A 40 14.03 2.43 4.52
C ALA A 40 13.06 1.94 5.60
N GLN A 41 12.00 2.71 5.79
CA GLN A 41 10.91 2.38 6.71
C GLN A 41 9.57 2.70 6.04
N ASN A 42 8.65 1.75 6.12
CA ASN A 42 7.27 1.97 5.75
C ASN A 42 6.34 1.83 6.96
N MET A 43 5.25 2.59 7.00
CA MET A 43 4.18 2.44 7.98
C MET A 43 2.89 2.08 7.24
N SER A 44 2.53 0.81 7.21
CA SER A 44 1.37 0.34 6.44
C SER A 44 0.75 -0.91 7.05
N LEU A 45 -0.56 -1.06 6.91
CA LEU A 45 -1.29 -2.31 7.16
C LEU A 45 -1.36 -3.19 5.91
N ASN A 46 -1.05 -2.63 4.73
CA ASN A 46 -1.01 -3.37 3.48
C ASN A 46 0.38 -3.96 3.27
N SER A 47 0.46 -5.27 3.28
CA SER A 47 1.71 -6.03 3.19
C SER A 47 1.65 -7.05 2.05
N PHE A 48 2.81 -7.52 1.67
CA PHE A 48 3.02 -8.56 0.68
C PHE A 48 4.07 -9.55 1.19
N VAL A 49 4.01 -10.80 0.74
CA VAL A 49 5.01 -11.82 1.08
C VAL A 49 5.90 -12.06 -0.13
N THR A 50 7.21 -11.89 0.05
CA THR A 50 8.22 -12.17 -0.97
C THR A 50 8.37 -13.69 -1.19
N ARG A 51 9.07 -14.09 -2.27
CA ARG A 51 9.35 -15.51 -2.52
C ARG A 51 10.17 -16.18 -1.41
N GLU A 52 11.00 -15.42 -0.73
CA GLU A 52 11.80 -15.88 0.42
C GLU A 52 11.00 -15.94 1.73
N GLY A 53 9.69 -15.66 1.70
CA GLY A 53 8.81 -15.66 2.88
C GLY A 53 9.03 -14.48 3.81
N ALA A 54 9.44 -13.33 3.29
CA ALA A 54 9.59 -12.08 4.03
C ALA A 54 8.38 -11.17 3.83
N GLU A 55 7.93 -10.49 4.88
CA GLU A 55 6.86 -9.50 4.83
C GLU A 55 7.42 -8.12 4.53
N ILE A 56 6.92 -7.48 3.46
CA ILE A 56 7.24 -6.09 3.08
C ILE A 56 5.97 -5.27 2.85
N GLY A 57 6.09 -3.95 2.75
CA GLY A 57 4.98 -3.08 2.37
C GLY A 57 4.49 -3.39 0.94
N ARG A 58 3.17 -3.37 0.73
CA ARG A 58 2.55 -3.62 -0.59
C ARG A 58 3.03 -2.61 -1.64
N ALA A 59 3.20 -1.35 -1.25
CA ALA A 59 3.71 -0.31 -2.15
C ALA A 59 5.11 -0.63 -2.69
N GLN A 60 6.00 -1.23 -1.88
CA GLN A 60 7.34 -1.62 -2.33
C GLN A 60 7.30 -2.85 -3.24
N ALA A 61 6.35 -3.77 -3.04
CA ALA A 61 6.11 -4.86 -3.99
C ALA A 61 5.63 -4.32 -5.35
N MET A 62 4.74 -3.34 -5.36
CA MET A 62 4.30 -2.65 -6.57
C MET A 62 5.45 -1.89 -7.26
N GLN A 63 6.29 -1.20 -6.49
CA GLN A 63 7.47 -0.51 -7.04
C GLN A 63 8.49 -1.49 -7.61
N ALA A 64 8.69 -2.67 -6.99
CA ALA A 64 9.50 -3.74 -7.55
C ALA A 64 8.93 -4.24 -8.89
N GLN A 65 7.61 -4.39 -9.00
CA GLN A 65 6.94 -4.69 -10.26
C GLN A 65 7.16 -3.58 -11.30
N ALA A 66 7.12 -2.30 -10.90
CA ALA A 66 7.47 -1.18 -11.78
C ALA A 66 8.90 -1.30 -12.32
N CYS A 67 9.84 -1.75 -11.49
CA CYS A 67 11.23 -2.05 -11.86
C CYS A 67 11.39 -3.34 -12.68
N ARG A 68 10.34 -4.14 -12.85
CA ARG A 68 10.38 -5.50 -13.44
C ARG A 68 11.31 -6.46 -12.71
N VAL A 69 11.36 -6.37 -11.38
CA VAL A 69 12.18 -7.23 -10.51
C VAL A 69 11.34 -7.87 -9.43
N GLU A 70 11.81 -9.01 -8.91
CA GLU A 70 11.16 -9.66 -7.76
C GLU A 70 11.38 -8.84 -6.49
N PRO A 71 10.32 -8.62 -5.70
CA PRO A 71 10.46 -7.92 -4.43
C PRO A 71 11.23 -8.75 -3.40
N THR A 72 12.10 -8.09 -2.64
CA THR A 72 12.89 -8.70 -1.57
C THR A 72 12.82 -7.88 -0.28
N ALA A 73 13.20 -8.48 0.85
CA ALA A 73 13.25 -7.80 2.14
C ALA A 73 14.24 -6.60 2.14
N LEU A 74 15.25 -6.62 1.28
CA LEU A 74 16.20 -5.52 1.14
C LEU A 74 15.54 -4.21 0.71
N MET A 75 14.45 -4.29 -0.07
CA MET A 75 13.73 -3.12 -0.61
C MET A 75 12.89 -2.40 0.44
N ASN A 76 12.55 -3.07 1.56
CA ASN A 76 11.84 -2.48 2.68
C ASN A 76 12.28 -3.14 4.01
N PRO A 77 13.47 -2.79 4.53
CA PRO A 77 14.03 -3.44 5.72
C PRO A 77 13.21 -3.23 6.99
N VAL A 78 12.51 -2.10 7.13
CA VAL A 78 11.69 -1.80 8.31
C VAL A 78 10.24 -1.55 7.88
N LEU A 79 9.31 -2.37 8.40
CA LEU A 79 7.88 -2.15 8.23
C LEU A 79 7.23 -2.01 9.61
N LEU A 80 6.51 -0.91 9.81
CA LEU A 80 5.72 -0.64 11.01
C LEU A 80 4.25 -0.91 10.72
N LYS A 81 3.63 -1.79 11.49
CA LYS A 81 2.20 -2.10 11.37
C LYS A 81 1.46 -1.52 12.58
N PRO A 82 0.69 -0.43 12.39
CA PRO A 82 -0.09 0.15 13.48
C PRO A 82 -1.00 -0.89 14.16
N GLY A 83 -0.90 -1.02 15.49
CA GLY A 83 -1.77 -1.88 16.30
C GLY A 83 -2.88 -1.09 17.01
N GLY A 84 -2.73 0.24 17.03
CA GLY A 84 -3.61 1.20 17.67
C GLY A 84 -2.94 2.57 17.72
N ASP A 85 -3.50 3.51 18.49
CA ASP A 85 -3.03 4.91 18.52
C ASP A 85 -1.60 5.08 19.07
N ARG A 86 -1.07 4.10 19.81
CA ARG A 86 0.17 4.25 20.58
C ARG A 86 1.19 3.13 20.40
N SER A 87 0.88 2.09 19.64
CA SER A 87 1.78 0.95 19.42
C SER A 87 1.80 0.51 17.97
N SER A 88 2.95 0.02 17.52
CA SER A 88 3.12 -0.61 16.20
C SER A 88 3.91 -1.90 16.37
N GLN A 89 3.55 -2.91 15.60
CA GLN A 89 4.40 -4.09 15.42
C GLN A 89 5.53 -3.70 14.49
N VAL A 90 6.74 -4.02 14.88
CA VAL A 90 7.94 -3.83 14.05
C VAL A 90 8.25 -5.11 13.32
N VAL A 91 8.34 -5.01 12.00
CA VAL A 91 8.83 -6.07 11.12
C VAL A 91 10.20 -5.62 10.60
N LEU A 92 11.25 -6.38 10.91
CA LEU A 92 12.62 -6.12 10.49
C LEU A 92 13.06 -7.21 9.53
N MET A 93 13.54 -6.82 8.35
CA MET A 93 13.94 -7.75 7.28
C MET A 93 12.86 -8.83 7.02
N GLY A 94 11.61 -8.39 6.99
CA GLY A 94 10.46 -9.24 6.72
C GLY A 94 10.02 -10.16 7.86
N ARG A 95 10.58 -10.03 9.06
CA ARG A 95 10.22 -10.85 10.24
C ARG A 95 9.74 -9.96 11.39
N PRO A 96 8.64 -10.31 12.10
CA PRO A 96 8.18 -9.57 13.25
C PRO A 96 9.20 -9.70 14.39
N VAL A 97 9.64 -8.56 14.94
CA VAL A 97 10.62 -8.53 16.05
C VAL A 97 10.01 -8.04 17.37
N GLY A 98 8.72 -7.75 17.39
CA GLY A 98 7.97 -7.36 18.57
C GLY A 98 7.10 -6.11 18.37
N GLU A 99 6.43 -5.71 19.46
CA GLU A 99 5.65 -4.46 19.51
C GLU A 99 6.46 -3.37 20.18
N MET A 100 6.35 -2.15 19.65
CA MET A 100 6.97 -0.97 20.24
C MET A 100 5.97 0.19 20.32
N SER A 101 6.07 0.95 21.43
CA SER A 101 5.40 2.24 21.52
C SER A 101 6.16 3.27 20.69
N ALA A 102 5.47 4.34 20.23
CA ALA A 102 6.11 5.43 19.51
C ALA A 102 7.30 6.03 20.29
N ARG A 103 7.19 6.18 21.63
CA ARG A 103 8.29 6.65 22.47
C ARG A 103 9.46 5.66 22.55
N GLY A 104 9.18 4.35 22.60
CA GLY A 104 10.22 3.30 22.63
C GLY A 104 10.94 3.18 21.29
N TYR A 105 10.24 3.44 20.19
CA TYR A 105 10.82 3.44 18.86
C TYR A 105 11.82 4.59 18.68
N HIS A 106 11.49 5.79 19.13
CA HIS A 106 12.36 6.98 19.04
C HIS A 106 13.47 7.03 20.13
N GLY A 107 13.54 6.08 21.04
CA GLY A 107 14.38 6.14 22.26
C GLY A 107 15.66 5.29 22.28
N GLY A 108 16.31 4.95 21.13
CA GLY A 108 17.65 4.32 21.17
C GLY A 108 17.91 3.10 20.27
N ARG A 109 16.90 2.53 19.60
CA ARG A 109 17.10 1.46 18.61
C ARG A 109 17.38 1.98 17.19
N GLN A 110 17.24 3.27 16.98
CA GLN A 110 17.31 3.86 15.64
C GLN A 110 18.71 3.80 15.04
N GLU A 111 19.77 3.92 15.85
CA GLU A 111 21.14 3.77 15.33
C GLU A 111 21.36 2.36 14.77
N SER A 112 20.87 1.31 15.46
CA SER A 112 20.97 -0.06 14.95
C SER A 112 20.10 -0.31 13.73
N LEU A 113 18.91 0.33 13.65
CA LEU A 113 18.04 0.25 12.49
C LEU A 113 18.62 0.99 11.30
N LEU A 114 19.23 2.16 11.51
CA LEU A 114 19.91 2.91 10.45
C LEU A 114 21.05 2.11 9.85
N GLY A 115 21.86 1.41 10.67
CA GLY A 115 22.89 0.49 10.17
C GLY A 115 22.31 -0.57 9.23
N THR A 116 21.26 -1.27 9.66
CA THR A 116 20.59 -2.28 8.82
C THR A 116 20.03 -1.66 7.53
N VAL A 117 19.44 -0.47 7.60
CA VAL A 117 18.90 0.26 6.44
C VAL A 117 20.00 0.58 5.44
N LEU A 118 21.14 1.09 5.90
CA LEU A 118 22.27 1.44 5.04
C LEU A 118 22.94 0.19 4.42
N ASP A 119 23.08 -0.88 5.18
CA ASP A 119 23.60 -2.17 4.67
C ASP A 119 22.71 -2.73 3.54
N CYS A 120 21.37 -2.64 3.69
CA CYS A 120 20.43 -3.06 2.66
C CYS A 120 20.56 -2.19 1.41
N LEU A 121 20.63 -0.87 1.59
CA LEU A 121 20.79 0.07 0.48
C LEU A 121 22.11 -0.13 -0.26
N GLU A 122 23.20 -0.33 0.44
CA GLU A 122 24.52 -0.61 -0.14
C GLU A 122 24.50 -1.91 -0.97
N ARG A 123 23.87 -2.96 -0.46
CA ARG A 123 23.68 -4.20 -1.22
C ARG A 123 22.90 -3.96 -2.50
N LEU A 124 21.77 -3.27 -2.44
CA LEU A 124 21.01 -2.95 -3.64
C LEU A 124 21.83 -2.13 -4.64
N ARG A 125 22.57 -1.12 -4.17
CA ARG A 125 23.46 -0.30 -5.04
C ARG A 125 24.63 -1.08 -5.63
N SER A 126 25.01 -2.20 -5.05
CA SER A 126 26.03 -3.10 -5.62
C SER A 126 25.47 -4.04 -6.68
N GLU A 127 24.15 -4.31 -6.66
CA GLU A 127 23.47 -5.26 -7.54
C GLU A 127 22.74 -4.60 -8.71
N TYR A 128 22.38 -3.30 -8.57
CA TYR A 128 21.58 -2.53 -9.52
C TYR A 128 22.31 -1.29 -10.02
N ASP A 129 22.01 -0.87 -11.26
CA ASP A 129 22.60 0.33 -11.86
C ASP A 129 22.07 1.61 -11.18
N ALA A 130 20.82 1.57 -10.68
CA ALA A 130 20.22 2.66 -9.94
C ALA A 130 19.29 2.14 -8.84
N VAL A 131 19.23 2.88 -7.71
CA VAL A 131 18.27 2.63 -6.63
C VAL A 131 17.45 3.88 -6.37
N ILE A 132 16.14 3.79 -6.52
CA ILE A 132 15.22 4.88 -6.26
C ILE A 132 14.62 4.70 -4.87
N CYS A 133 15.04 5.57 -3.95
CA CYS A 133 14.61 5.56 -2.57
C CYS A 133 13.35 6.40 -2.39
N GLU A 134 12.37 5.91 -1.66
CA GLU A 134 11.20 6.67 -1.24
C GLU A 134 11.34 7.07 0.23
N GLY A 135 11.19 8.37 0.51
CA GLY A 135 11.12 8.90 1.86
C GLY A 135 9.73 8.69 2.50
N ALA A 136 9.59 9.08 3.76
CA ALA A 136 8.31 9.06 4.47
C ALA A 136 8.00 10.44 5.08
N GLY A 137 6.74 10.88 5.01
CA GLY A 137 6.33 12.21 5.48
C GLY A 137 7.10 13.33 4.76
N SER A 138 7.63 14.27 5.53
CA SER A 138 8.45 15.38 5.05
C SER A 138 9.86 15.34 5.65
N PRO A 139 10.91 15.68 4.90
CA PRO A 139 12.25 15.80 5.47
C PRO A 139 12.37 17.00 6.46
N ALA A 140 11.40 17.91 6.44
CA ALA A 140 11.33 19.06 7.31
C ALA A 140 10.61 18.79 8.65
N GLU A 141 10.41 17.53 9.04
CA GLU A 141 9.94 17.15 10.38
C GLU A 141 11.08 17.35 11.40
N ILE A 142 11.35 18.63 11.74
CA ILE A 142 12.50 19.05 12.56
C ILE A 142 12.53 18.41 13.94
N ASN A 143 11.37 18.09 14.51
CA ASN A 143 11.21 17.38 15.78
C ASN A 143 11.65 15.91 15.71
N LEU A 144 11.73 15.31 14.53
CA LEU A 144 12.12 13.92 14.29
C LEU A 144 13.52 13.80 13.66
N ARG A 145 14.19 14.92 13.35
CA ARG A 145 15.44 14.94 12.58
C ARG A 145 16.56 14.06 13.18
N ARG A 146 16.70 14.07 14.51
CA ARG A 146 17.74 13.27 15.21
C ARG A 146 17.52 11.76 15.08
N THR A 147 16.32 11.36 14.76
CA THR A 147 15.88 9.97 14.71
C THR A 147 15.42 9.56 13.31
N ASP A 148 15.72 10.40 12.32
CA ASP A 148 15.37 10.17 10.93
C ASP A 148 16.24 9.07 10.32
N ILE A 149 15.59 7.97 9.96
CA ILE A 149 16.18 6.83 9.23
C ILE A 149 15.57 6.66 7.83
N VAL A 150 14.78 7.64 7.36
CA VAL A 150 13.99 7.49 6.13
C VAL A 150 14.21 8.57 5.08
N ASN A 151 14.51 9.80 5.49
CA ASN A 151 14.73 10.94 4.61
C ASN A 151 16.20 11.38 4.63
N MET A 152 16.51 12.49 5.30
CA MET A 152 17.86 13.05 5.32
C MET A 152 18.86 12.16 6.06
N GLY A 153 18.40 11.30 6.98
CA GLY A 153 19.25 10.29 7.62
C GLY A 153 19.82 9.30 6.59
N VAL A 154 19.00 8.82 5.67
CA VAL A 154 19.46 7.96 4.56
C VAL A 154 20.25 8.77 3.53
N ALA A 155 19.69 9.89 3.05
CA ALA A 155 20.31 10.69 2.01
C ALA A 155 21.74 11.10 2.35
N ARG A 156 21.97 11.56 3.58
CA ARG A 156 23.27 12.03 4.07
C ARG A 156 24.30 10.90 4.18
N ASN A 157 23.89 9.76 4.77
CA ASN A 157 24.83 8.66 4.96
C ASN A 157 25.14 7.92 3.66
N ALA A 158 24.22 7.89 2.71
CA ALA A 158 24.40 7.23 1.41
C ALA A 158 24.84 8.18 0.28
N GLY A 159 24.95 9.49 0.54
CA GLY A 159 25.31 10.50 -0.46
C GLY A 159 24.28 10.62 -1.58
N LEU A 160 22.97 10.50 -1.27
CA LEU A 160 21.92 10.54 -2.27
C LEU A 160 21.43 11.98 -2.50
N PRO A 161 21.22 12.39 -3.76
CA PRO A 161 20.48 13.60 -4.05
C PRO A 161 19.01 13.42 -3.65
N VAL A 162 18.36 14.52 -3.29
CA VAL A 162 16.97 14.53 -2.84
C VAL A 162 16.11 15.35 -3.81
N LEU A 163 15.05 14.73 -4.31
CA LEU A 163 14.00 15.38 -5.10
C LEU A 163 12.76 15.53 -4.21
N VAL A 164 12.30 16.77 -4.01
CA VAL A 164 11.12 17.04 -3.17
C VAL A 164 9.87 17.16 -4.02
N VAL A 165 8.90 16.31 -3.78
CA VAL A 165 7.59 16.27 -4.44
C VAL A 165 6.60 17.11 -3.64
N GLY A 166 5.87 17.99 -4.33
CA GLY A 166 4.82 18.83 -3.75
C GLY A 166 3.48 18.65 -4.42
N ASP A 167 2.41 18.55 -3.62
CA ASP A 167 1.03 18.49 -4.07
C ASP A 167 0.49 19.91 -4.31
N ILE A 168 0.25 20.29 -5.58
CA ILE A 168 -0.26 21.62 -5.91
C ILE A 168 -1.79 21.72 -5.79
N ASP A 169 -2.51 20.60 -5.85
CA ASP A 169 -3.98 20.56 -5.82
C ASP A 169 -4.53 21.09 -4.48
N ARG A 170 -3.74 21.02 -3.41
CA ARG A 170 -4.07 21.57 -2.08
C ARG A 170 -3.75 23.05 -1.92
N GLY A 171 -3.04 23.67 -2.87
CA GLY A 171 -2.53 25.03 -2.79
C GLY A 171 -1.28 25.19 -1.92
N GLY A 172 -0.58 26.32 -2.07
CA GLY A 172 0.59 26.65 -1.26
C GLY A 172 1.86 25.88 -1.56
N VAL A 173 1.98 25.20 -2.70
CA VAL A 173 3.11 24.34 -3.03
C VAL A 173 4.46 25.07 -3.01
N PHE A 174 4.53 26.33 -3.48
CA PHE A 174 5.75 27.12 -3.47
C PHE A 174 6.25 27.42 -2.04
N ALA A 175 5.32 27.77 -1.14
CA ALA A 175 5.64 27.97 0.27
C ALA A 175 6.10 26.65 0.91
N SER A 176 5.47 25.54 0.56
CA SER A 176 5.85 24.21 1.05
C SER A 176 7.25 23.81 0.59
N PHE A 177 7.61 24.05 -0.67
CA PHE A 177 8.95 23.80 -1.19
C PHE A 177 10.01 24.65 -0.50
N PHE A 178 9.77 25.95 -0.47
CA PHE A 178 10.69 26.89 0.18
C PHE A 178 10.87 26.56 1.67
N GLY A 179 9.76 26.38 2.40
CA GLY A 179 9.77 26.07 3.83
C GLY A 179 10.43 24.72 4.12
N THR A 180 10.24 23.72 3.27
CA THR A 180 10.90 22.42 3.40
C THR A 180 12.41 22.58 3.37
N VAL A 181 12.96 23.33 2.40
CA VAL A 181 14.41 23.56 2.32
C VAL A 181 14.89 24.43 3.47
N ALA A 182 14.20 25.55 3.76
CA ALA A 182 14.61 26.52 4.78
C ALA A 182 14.68 25.96 6.21
N LEU A 183 13.99 24.84 6.49
CA LEU A 183 14.00 24.19 7.80
C LEU A 183 15.07 23.09 7.93
N LEU A 184 15.83 22.80 6.88
CA LEU A 184 16.91 21.81 6.91
C LEU A 184 18.24 22.45 7.31
N SER A 185 19.16 21.64 7.86
CA SER A 185 20.53 22.08 8.13
C SER A 185 21.27 22.41 6.83
N PRO A 186 22.33 23.23 6.87
CA PRO A 186 23.12 23.54 5.66
C PRO A 186 23.55 22.29 4.88
N GLU A 187 24.01 21.29 5.58
CA GLU A 187 24.49 20.05 4.96
C GLU A 187 23.35 19.22 4.35
N ASP A 188 22.16 19.24 4.94
CA ASP A 188 20.98 18.58 4.40
C ASP A 188 20.46 19.35 3.18
N GLN A 189 20.51 20.69 3.20
CA GLN A 189 20.10 21.52 2.07
C GLN A 189 20.97 21.31 0.82
N GLU A 190 22.26 21.00 0.98
CA GLU A 190 23.16 20.67 -0.14
C GLU A 190 22.74 19.43 -0.91
N LEU A 191 22.01 18.50 -0.29
CA LEU A 191 21.50 17.30 -0.93
C LEU A 191 20.16 17.52 -1.65
N VAL A 192 19.39 18.56 -1.30
CA VAL A 192 18.12 18.86 -1.95
C VAL A 192 18.39 19.49 -3.30
N ALA A 193 18.33 18.68 -4.35
CA ALA A 193 18.66 19.07 -5.71
C ALA A 193 17.58 19.91 -6.38
N GLY A 194 16.30 19.67 -6.02
CA GLY A 194 15.20 20.40 -6.62
C GLY A 194 13.83 19.84 -6.30
N PHE A 195 12.87 20.24 -7.11
CA PHE A 195 11.46 20.07 -6.87
C PHE A 195 10.78 19.32 -8.02
N LEU A 196 9.65 18.66 -7.71
CA LEU A 196 8.72 18.12 -8.67
C LEU A 196 7.31 18.48 -8.23
N VAL A 197 6.59 19.20 -9.08
CA VAL A 197 5.20 19.57 -8.83
C VAL A 197 4.31 18.41 -9.26
N ASN A 198 3.45 17.93 -8.37
CA ASN A 198 2.55 16.83 -8.64
C ASN A 198 1.07 17.26 -8.56
N LYS A 199 0.19 16.52 -9.22
CA LYS A 199 -1.26 16.72 -9.24
C LYS A 199 -1.69 18.07 -9.83
N PHE A 200 -0.99 18.56 -10.83
CA PHE A 200 -1.31 19.83 -11.48
C PHE A 200 -2.57 19.71 -12.35
N ARG A 201 -3.43 20.73 -12.27
CA ARG A 201 -4.61 20.89 -13.12
C ARG A 201 -4.56 22.23 -13.82
N GLY A 202 -4.62 22.25 -15.13
CA GLY A 202 -4.66 23.48 -15.90
C GLY A 202 -3.51 23.61 -16.90
N ASP A 203 -3.22 24.85 -17.31
CA ASP A 203 -2.17 25.18 -18.25
C ASP A 203 -0.85 25.45 -17.51
N VAL A 204 0.17 24.66 -17.82
CA VAL A 204 1.50 24.73 -17.18
C VAL A 204 2.16 26.10 -17.42
N SER A 205 1.88 26.77 -18.55
CA SER A 205 2.45 28.07 -18.86
C SER A 205 2.09 29.16 -17.82
N LEU A 206 0.96 29.01 -17.14
CA LEU A 206 0.54 29.91 -16.05
C LEU A 206 1.36 29.68 -14.78
N LEU A 207 1.99 28.53 -14.63
CA LEU A 207 2.81 28.17 -13.49
C LEU A 207 4.28 28.58 -13.67
N GLU A 208 4.76 28.67 -14.91
CA GLU A 208 6.16 28.95 -15.26
C GLU A 208 6.74 30.16 -14.51
N PRO A 209 6.08 31.35 -14.44
CA PRO A 209 6.65 32.48 -13.70
C PRO A 209 6.87 32.19 -12.22
N GLY A 210 6.00 31.37 -11.60
CA GLY A 210 6.16 30.95 -10.20
C GLY A 210 7.33 29.98 -10.04
N LEU A 211 7.56 29.09 -10.98
CA LEU A 211 8.70 28.16 -11.01
C LEU A 211 10.02 28.93 -11.16
N GLU A 212 10.07 29.93 -12.03
CA GLU A 212 11.23 30.82 -12.20
C GLU A 212 11.54 31.61 -10.92
N MET A 213 10.51 32.17 -10.26
CA MET A 213 10.66 32.85 -8.97
C MET A 213 11.21 31.90 -7.89
N LEU A 214 10.66 30.67 -7.80
CA LEU A 214 11.15 29.67 -6.87
C LEU A 214 12.62 29.29 -7.14
N HIS A 215 12.97 29.11 -8.42
CA HIS A 215 14.36 28.89 -8.82
C HIS A 215 15.26 30.07 -8.40
N GLY A 216 14.85 31.29 -8.66
CA GLY A 216 15.57 32.52 -8.24
C GLY A 216 15.78 32.60 -6.73
N LEU A 217 14.80 32.18 -5.94
CA LEU A 217 14.86 32.20 -4.48
C LEU A 217 15.73 31.07 -3.91
N THR A 218 15.75 29.91 -4.57
CA THR A 218 16.33 28.69 -3.98
C THR A 218 17.56 28.16 -4.72
N GLY A 219 17.79 28.58 -5.96
CA GLY A 219 18.82 28.03 -6.85
C GLY A 219 18.56 26.58 -7.27
N ARG A 220 17.38 26.04 -6.96
CA ARG A 220 17.01 24.64 -7.18
C ARG A 220 16.11 24.47 -8.41
N HIS A 221 16.43 23.48 -9.23
CA HIS A 221 15.68 23.20 -10.45
C HIS A 221 14.32 22.56 -10.15
N THR A 222 13.30 22.85 -10.97
CA THR A 222 12.04 22.08 -10.98
C THR A 222 12.12 21.02 -12.09
N TYR A 223 12.19 19.77 -11.68
CA TYR A 223 12.40 18.60 -12.55
C TYR A 223 11.14 18.19 -13.34
N GLY A 224 10.00 18.79 -13.06
CA GLY A 224 8.78 18.53 -13.81
C GLY A 224 7.52 19.02 -13.12
N VAL A 225 6.43 19.07 -13.91
CA VAL A 225 5.07 19.37 -13.48
C VAL A 225 4.17 18.25 -13.96
N LEU A 226 3.82 17.33 -13.05
CA LEU A 226 3.01 16.17 -13.38
C LEU A 226 1.52 16.51 -13.31
N PRO A 227 0.75 16.23 -14.37
CA PRO A 227 -0.69 16.47 -14.35
C PRO A 227 -1.40 15.52 -13.39
N PHE A 228 -2.53 15.98 -12.86
CA PHE A 228 -3.43 15.14 -12.09
C PHE A 228 -4.00 14.04 -12.97
N ARG A 229 -3.87 12.79 -12.55
CA ARG A 229 -4.45 11.63 -13.23
C ARG A 229 -5.54 11.01 -12.36
N HIS A 230 -6.72 10.85 -12.94
CA HIS A 230 -7.82 10.08 -12.35
C HIS A 230 -7.64 8.59 -12.64
N GLY A 231 -8.11 7.73 -11.73
CA GLY A 231 -8.21 6.29 -12.00
C GLY A 231 -6.90 5.52 -11.96
N LEU A 232 -5.82 6.11 -11.47
CA LEU A 232 -4.63 5.33 -11.12
C LEU A 232 -5.00 4.45 -9.93
N GLY A 233 -5.39 3.21 -10.19
CA GLY A 233 -5.72 2.19 -9.18
C GLY A 233 -4.48 1.60 -8.51
N ILE A 234 -3.52 2.48 -8.13
CA ILE A 234 -2.26 2.09 -7.52
C ILE A 234 -2.49 1.88 -6.03
N ASP A 235 -1.79 0.90 -5.47
CA ASP A 235 -1.77 0.58 -4.04
C ASP A 235 -1.41 1.84 -3.22
N GLU A 236 -2.41 2.63 -2.82
CA GLU A 236 -2.21 3.82 -2.00
C GLU A 236 -1.84 3.40 -0.58
N GLU A 237 -0.71 3.90 -0.08
CA GLU A 237 -0.23 3.61 1.27
C GLU A 237 -1.19 4.05 2.37
N ASP A 238 -1.84 5.19 2.17
CA ASP A 238 -2.64 5.90 3.18
C ASP A 238 -4.11 6.10 2.78
N GLY A 239 -4.60 5.48 1.70
CA GLY A 239 -5.97 5.67 1.17
C GLY A 239 -7.10 5.42 2.17
N LEU A 240 -6.80 4.77 3.29
CA LEU A 240 -7.76 4.51 4.37
C LEU A 240 -8.19 5.75 5.15
N ARG A 241 -7.35 6.76 5.30
CA ARG A 241 -7.72 7.96 6.07
C ARG A 241 -8.73 8.84 5.35
N VAL A 242 -8.75 8.80 4.03
CA VAL A 242 -9.68 9.60 3.22
C VAL A 242 -11.00 8.86 2.97
N SER A 243 -10.97 7.53 2.88
CA SER A 243 -12.15 6.70 2.53
C SER A 243 -13.12 6.45 3.69
N LEU A 244 -12.66 6.45 4.95
CA LEU A 244 -13.53 6.14 6.11
C LEU A 244 -14.45 7.31 6.53
N ARG A 245 -14.39 8.47 5.88
CA ARG A 245 -15.29 9.61 6.12
C ARG A 245 -16.14 9.96 4.89
N GLY A 246 -16.87 8.99 4.37
CA GLY A 246 -18.01 9.28 3.47
C GLY A 246 -17.70 9.45 1.98
N ALA A 247 -16.53 9.04 1.50
CA ALA A 247 -16.29 8.90 0.07
C ALA A 247 -16.60 7.45 -0.33
N VAL A 248 -17.77 7.26 -0.94
CA VAL A 248 -18.07 6.05 -1.71
C VAL A 248 -17.02 5.98 -2.82
N ARG A 249 -16.03 5.08 -2.72
CA ARG A 249 -15.29 4.65 -3.89
C ARG A 249 -16.24 3.74 -4.69
N GLU A 250 -17.09 4.34 -5.49
CA GLU A 250 -17.61 3.64 -6.63
C GLU A 250 -16.44 3.53 -7.60
N SER A 251 -15.98 2.31 -7.82
CA SER A 251 -15.08 2.03 -8.93
C SER A 251 -15.69 2.64 -10.20
N VAL A 252 -14.88 3.27 -11.04
CA VAL A 252 -15.31 3.65 -12.40
C VAL A 252 -15.70 2.35 -13.08
N VAL A 253 -17.01 2.10 -13.17
CA VAL A 253 -17.53 0.82 -13.63
C VAL A 253 -17.49 0.83 -15.15
N ALA A 254 -16.61 0.03 -15.73
CA ALA A 254 -16.73 -0.32 -17.13
C ALA A 254 -18.10 -1.02 -17.35
N PRO A 255 -18.77 -0.79 -18.48
CA PRO A 255 -20.03 -1.44 -18.77
C PRO A 255 -19.93 -2.96 -18.59
N PRO A 256 -20.96 -3.62 -18.01
CA PRO A 256 -20.93 -5.06 -17.82
C PRO A 256 -20.87 -5.78 -19.18
N ALA A 257 -20.17 -6.92 -19.22
CA ALA A 257 -20.18 -7.78 -20.39
C ALA A 257 -21.56 -8.43 -20.62
N GLY A 258 -22.38 -8.55 -19.55
CA GLY A 258 -23.77 -9.02 -19.56
C GLY A 258 -24.74 -7.88 -19.38
N GLU A 259 -25.97 -8.20 -18.90
CA GLU A 259 -27.05 -7.23 -18.74
C GLU A 259 -27.05 -6.55 -17.36
N GLU A 260 -26.53 -7.22 -16.33
CA GLU A 260 -26.62 -6.78 -14.93
C GLU A 260 -25.24 -6.57 -14.32
N VAL A 261 -25.19 -5.66 -13.34
CA VAL A 261 -24.00 -5.41 -12.52
C VAL A 261 -24.04 -6.26 -11.25
N LEU A 262 -22.86 -6.54 -10.67
CA LEU A 262 -22.71 -7.08 -9.32
C LEU A 262 -22.29 -5.99 -8.35
N ARG A 263 -23.00 -5.88 -7.22
CA ARG A 263 -22.71 -4.95 -6.14
C ARG A 263 -21.96 -5.67 -5.02
N VAL A 264 -20.77 -5.23 -4.75
CA VAL A 264 -19.90 -5.75 -3.68
C VAL A 264 -19.83 -4.71 -2.56
N ALA A 265 -20.25 -5.08 -1.35
CA ALA A 265 -20.07 -4.26 -0.16
C ALA A 265 -18.94 -4.82 0.70
N VAL A 266 -17.96 -3.99 1.01
CA VAL A 266 -16.81 -4.34 1.86
C VAL A 266 -16.99 -3.69 3.22
N CYS A 267 -17.01 -4.47 4.30
CA CYS A 267 -17.12 -3.94 5.66
C CYS A 267 -15.84 -3.14 6.01
N ALA A 268 -15.99 -1.83 6.28
CA ALA A 268 -14.89 -0.93 6.61
C ALA A 268 -14.39 -1.12 8.06
N VAL A 269 -13.92 -2.32 8.38
CA VAL A 269 -13.52 -2.69 9.74
C VAL A 269 -12.28 -1.91 10.21
N PRO A 270 -12.12 -1.67 11.52
CA PRO A 270 -10.92 -1.06 12.07
C PRO A 270 -9.66 -1.86 11.76
N LEU A 271 -8.54 -1.17 11.56
CA LEU A 271 -7.24 -1.77 11.23
C LEU A 271 -7.33 -2.72 10.03
N MET A 272 -8.19 -2.40 9.07
CA MET A 272 -8.31 -3.14 7.82
C MET A 272 -6.93 -3.26 7.18
N SER A 273 -6.58 -4.47 6.74
CA SER A 273 -5.30 -4.78 6.11
C SER A 273 -5.52 -5.45 4.77
N ASN A 274 -4.62 -5.20 3.84
CA ASN A 274 -4.66 -5.78 2.50
C ASN A 274 -6.02 -5.57 1.80
N PHE A 275 -6.58 -4.35 1.95
CA PHE A 275 -7.84 -4.01 1.30
C PHE A 275 -7.75 -4.05 -0.24
N THR A 276 -6.55 -4.12 -0.79
CA THR A 276 -6.27 -4.36 -2.21
C THR A 276 -6.79 -5.71 -2.72
N ASP A 277 -7.16 -6.64 -1.83
CA ASP A 277 -7.81 -7.90 -2.20
C ASP A 277 -9.07 -7.70 -3.06
N VAL A 278 -9.76 -6.57 -2.89
CA VAL A 278 -10.97 -6.26 -3.66
C VAL A 278 -10.73 -5.44 -4.93
N ASP A 279 -9.49 -4.99 -5.17
CA ASP A 279 -9.16 -4.21 -6.37
C ASP A 279 -9.35 -5.04 -7.65
N ALA A 280 -9.05 -6.34 -7.58
CA ALA A 280 -9.30 -7.25 -8.69
C ALA A 280 -10.80 -7.43 -8.98
N LEU A 281 -11.67 -7.33 -7.97
CA LEU A 281 -13.12 -7.28 -8.18
C LEU A 281 -13.54 -5.95 -8.83
N ALA A 282 -12.99 -4.83 -8.37
CA ALA A 282 -13.28 -3.52 -8.92
C ALA A 282 -12.79 -3.34 -10.37
N ALA A 283 -11.77 -4.11 -10.77
CA ALA A 283 -11.24 -4.13 -12.14
C ALA A 283 -12.14 -4.92 -13.12
N GLU A 284 -13.03 -5.76 -12.60
CA GLU A 284 -13.92 -6.56 -13.46
C GLU A 284 -15.08 -5.70 -14.00
N PRO A 285 -15.29 -5.65 -15.34
CA PRO A 285 -16.41 -4.91 -15.94
C PRO A 285 -17.77 -5.29 -15.33
N GLY A 286 -18.54 -4.28 -14.93
CA GLY A 286 -19.85 -4.48 -14.30
C GLY A 286 -19.82 -4.85 -12.82
N VAL A 287 -18.66 -4.87 -12.17
CA VAL A 287 -18.57 -5.04 -10.71
C VAL A 287 -18.41 -3.68 -10.03
N VAL A 288 -19.30 -3.36 -9.11
CA VAL A 288 -19.29 -2.14 -8.29
C VAL A 288 -18.87 -2.49 -6.88
N VAL A 289 -17.71 -1.98 -6.44
CA VAL A 289 -17.20 -2.19 -5.08
C VAL A 289 -17.40 -0.93 -4.25
N ARG A 290 -17.97 -1.06 -3.05
CA ARG A 290 -18.11 0.04 -2.09
C ARG A 290 -17.75 -0.40 -0.69
N PHE A 291 -17.17 0.52 0.10
CA PHE A 291 -16.90 0.31 1.52
C PHE A 291 -18.06 0.82 2.35
N VAL A 292 -18.49 0.02 3.33
CA VAL A 292 -19.70 0.27 4.12
C VAL A 292 -19.42 0.10 5.61
N ASP A 293 -20.12 0.88 6.43
CA ASP A 293 -19.99 0.84 7.89
C ASP A 293 -21.34 0.77 8.63
N ARG A 294 -22.46 0.58 7.91
CA ARG A 294 -23.82 0.46 8.46
C ARG A 294 -24.56 -0.75 7.89
N PRO A 295 -25.44 -1.38 8.68
CA PRO A 295 -26.20 -2.57 8.27
C PRO A 295 -27.13 -2.36 7.08
N ASP A 296 -27.73 -1.17 6.95
CA ASP A 296 -28.63 -0.82 5.85
C ASP A 296 -27.94 -0.82 4.49
N GLU A 297 -26.64 -0.51 4.47
CA GLU A 297 -25.82 -0.51 3.26
C GLU A 297 -25.48 -1.91 2.72
N LEU A 298 -25.77 -2.97 3.51
CA LEU A 298 -25.58 -4.36 3.07
C LEU A 298 -26.80 -4.92 2.31
N ALA A 299 -27.93 -4.23 2.36
CA ALA A 299 -29.22 -4.77 1.91
C ALA A 299 -29.26 -5.08 0.41
N ASP A 300 -28.72 -4.19 -0.43
CA ASP A 300 -28.68 -4.31 -1.89
C ASP A 300 -27.40 -4.95 -2.45
N ALA A 301 -26.45 -5.35 -1.56
CA ALA A 301 -25.23 -6.00 -1.97
C ALA A 301 -25.49 -7.44 -2.44
N ASP A 302 -24.93 -7.79 -3.60
CA ASP A 302 -24.93 -9.16 -4.13
C ASP A 302 -23.87 -10.01 -3.42
N LEU A 303 -22.70 -9.43 -3.12
CA LEU A 303 -21.64 -10.00 -2.30
C LEU A 303 -21.32 -9.06 -1.14
N VAL A 304 -21.13 -9.59 0.05
CA VAL A 304 -20.51 -8.87 1.18
C VAL A 304 -19.13 -9.46 1.45
N VAL A 305 -18.12 -8.61 1.60
CA VAL A 305 -16.75 -9.00 1.95
C VAL A 305 -16.44 -8.47 3.35
N VAL A 306 -16.01 -9.36 4.23
CA VAL A 306 -15.35 -9.00 5.49
C VAL A 306 -13.85 -9.14 5.25
N PRO A 307 -13.12 -8.01 5.12
CA PRO A 307 -11.73 -8.02 4.68
C PRO A 307 -10.76 -8.43 5.78
N GLY A 308 -9.49 -8.54 5.41
CA GLY A 308 -8.40 -8.71 6.36
C GLY A 308 -8.34 -7.55 7.36
N THR A 309 -7.96 -7.88 8.57
CA THR A 309 -7.72 -6.89 9.63
C THR A 309 -6.58 -7.36 10.53
N ARG A 310 -5.74 -6.43 10.96
CA ARG A 310 -4.74 -6.71 11.97
C ARG A 310 -5.33 -6.82 13.39
N GLY A 311 -6.54 -6.40 13.60
CA GLY A 311 -7.20 -6.43 14.90
C GLY A 311 -8.47 -7.25 14.89
N THR A 312 -8.41 -8.57 14.70
CA THR A 312 -9.57 -9.46 14.54
C THR A 312 -10.61 -9.28 15.64
N VAL A 313 -10.20 -9.32 16.92
CA VAL A 313 -11.12 -9.13 18.07
C VAL A 313 -11.67 -7.70 18.12
N LYS A 314 -10.86 -6.69 17.77
CA LYS A 314 -11.30 -5.28 17.71
C LYS A 314 -12.33 -5.07 16.59
N ALA A 315 -12.09 -5.67 15.42
CA ALA A 315 -13.03 -5.64 14.30
C ALA A 315 -14.36 -6.34 14.65
N LEU A 316 -14.30 -7.49 15.31
CA LEU A 316 -15.48 -8.22 15.75
C LEU A 316 -16.34 -7.39 16.75
N ARG A 317 -15.73 -6.74 17.73
CA ARG A 317 -16.42 -5.84 18.66
C ARG A 317 -17.07 -4.67 17.92
N TRP A 318 -16.35 -4.06 17.01
CA TRP A 318 -16.84 -2.95 16.19
C TRP A 318 -18.05 -3.37 15.31
N LEU A 319 -18.01 -4.56 14.69
CA LEU A 319 -19.15 -5.10 13.93
C LEU A 319 -20.38 -5.31 14.82
N ARG A 320 -20.20 -5.79 16.05
CA ARG A 320 -21.28 -5.96 17.04
C ARG A 320 -21.88 -4.63 17.48
N GLU A 321 -21.04 -3.66 17.83
CA GLU A 321 -21.45 -2.33 18.27
C GLU A 321 -22.26 -1.58 17.19
N ARG A 322 -21.99 -1.85 15.92
CA ARG A 322 -22.68 -1.22 14.79
C ARG A 322 -23.88 -2.01 14.26
N GLY A 323 -24.16 -3.18 14.80
CA GLY A 323 -25.22 -4.07 14.34
C GLY A 323 -24.93 -4.77 13.01
N LEU A 324 -23.70 -4.61 12.48
CA LEU A 324 -23.25 -5.31 11.28
C LEU A 324 -23.11 -6.82 11.52
N ALA A 325 -22.70 -7.23 12.72
CA ALA A 325 -22.58 -8.64 13.10
C ALA A 325 -23.90 -9.41 12.87
N ASP A 326 -25.01 -8.88 13.38
CA ASP A 326 -26.35 -9.50 13.21
C ASP A 326 -26.78 -9.53 11.74
N ALA A 327 -26.44 -8.49 10.98
CA ALA A 327 -26.73 -8.44 9.55
C ALA A 327 -25.94 -9.49 8.76
N LEU A 328 -24.66 -9.72 9.10
CA LEU A 328 -23.83 -10.78 8.52
C LEU A 328 -24.34 -12.18 8.84
N VAL A 329 -24.71 -12.42 10.11
CA VAL A 329 -25.27 -13.71 10.55
C VAL A 329 -26.58 -14.00 9.82
N ARG A 330 -27.51 -13.04 9.75
CA ARG A 330 -28.76 -13.20 8.98
C ARG A 330 -28.50 -13.46 7.51
N ARG A 331 -27.57 -12.70 6.89
CA ARG A 331 -27.18 -12.88 5.48
C ARG A 331 -26.69 -14.30 5.20
N ALA A 332 -25.84 -14.83 6.07
CA ALA A 332 -25.34 -16.20 5.97
C ALA A 332 -26.46 -17.23 6.11
N ALA A 333 -27.36 -17.06 7.09
CA ALA A 333 -28.54 -17.93 7.29
C ALA A 333 -29.48 -17.92 6.09
N GLU A 334 -29.60 -16.79 5.39
CA GLU A 334 -30.36 -16.63 4.14
C GLU A 334 -29.63 -17.24 2.93
N GLY A 335 -28.40 -17.75 3.08
CA GLY A 335 -27.58 -18.31 2.01
C GLY A 335 -27.07 -17.27 1.00
N ARG A 336 -27.12 -15.98 1.33
CA ARG A 336 -26.65 -14.89 0.47
C ARG A 336 -25.11 -14.82 0.49
N PRO A 337 -24.47 -14.41 -0.63
CA PRO A 337 -23.01 -14.44 -0.75
C PRO A 337 -22.26 -13.59 0.31
N LEU A 338 -21.36 -14.22 1.03
CA LEU A 338 -20.50 -13.64 2.06
C LEU A 338 -19.09 -14.22 1.94
N LEU A 339 -18.06 -13.37 1.88
CA LEU A 339 -16.66 -13.75 1.82
C LEU A 339 -15.91 -13.18 3.02
N GLY A 340 -15.23 -14.02 3.80
CA GLY A 340 -14.26 -13.61 4.82
C GLY A 340 -12.83 -13.84 4.34
N ILE A 341 -11.98 -12.82 4.45
CA ILE A 341 -10.56 -12.90 4.07
C ILE A 341 -9.69 -12.67 5.31
N CYS A 342 -8.75 -13.57 5.60
CA CYS A 342 -7.80 -13.50 6.70
C CYS A 342 -8.48 -13.20 8.06
N GLY A 343 -8.28 -12.04 8.67
CA GLY A 343 -9.00 -11.66 9.88
C GLY A 343 -10.52 -11.70 9.72
N GLY A 344 -11.04 -11.36 8.53
CA GLY A 344 -12.45 -11.49 8.18
C GLY A 344 -12.94 -12.94 8.20
N PHE A 345 -12.16 -13.88 7.70
CA PHE A 345 -12.44 -15.32 7.80
C PHE A 345 -12.44 -15.77 9.28
N GLN A 346 -11.44 -15.36 10.05
CA GLN A 346 -11.28 -15.74 11.44
C GLN A 346 -12.47 -15.33 12.30
N LEU A 347 -12.98 -14.10 12.11
CA LEU A 347 -14.11 -13.60 12.90
C LEU A 347 -15.47 -14.24 12.50
N LEU A 348 -15.57 -14.84 11.30
CA LEU A 348 -16.76 -15.62 10.89
C LEU A 348 -16.80 -17.01 11.56
N GLY A 349 -15.71 -17.46 12.18
CA GLY A 349 -15.63 -18.72 12.92
C GLY A 349 -16.46 -18.76 14.19
N GLU A 350 -16.46 -19.91 14.86
CA GLU A 350 -17.17 -20.14 16.13
C GLU A 350 -16.44 -19.49 17.31
N HIS A 351 -15.11 -19.72 17.41
CA HIS A 351 -14.29 -19.30 18.55
C HIS A 351 -12.94 -18.78 18.11
N ILE A 352 -12.45 -17.77 18.83
CA ILE A 352 -11.13 -17.17 18.67
C ILE A 352 -10.41 -17.22 20.03
N GLU A 353 -9.24 -17.84 20.06
CA GLU A 353 -8.32 -17.82 21.20
C GLU A 353 -7.13 -16.92 20.84
N ASP A 354 -7.04 -15.76 21.50
CA ASP A 354 -6.04 -14.73 21.18
C ASP A 354 -5.31 -14.21 22.42
N ASP A 355 -4.18 -14.84 22.72
CA ASP A 355 -3.20 -14.41 23.72
C ASP A 355 -2.01 -13.65 23.09
N VAL A 356 -2.02 -13.42 21.78
CA VAL A 356 -0.89 -12.88 21.02
C VAL A 356 -1.11 -11.44 20.61
N GLU A 357 -2.17 -11.14 19.88
CA GLU A 357 -2.44 -9.80 19.34
C GLU A 357 -3.26 -8.94 20.30
N SER A 358 -4.50 -9.32 20.55
CA SER A 358 -5.42 -8.55 21.41
C SER A 358 -5.28 -8.91 22.89
N ARG A 359 -4.74 -10.10 23.20
CA ARG A 359 -4.67 -10.70 24.54
C ARG A 359 -6.03 -10.78 25.22
N ALA A 360 -7.09 -10.94 24.42
CA ALA A 360 -8.47 -11.02 24.90
C ALA A 360 -8.82 -12.41 25.43
N GLY A 361 -7.91 -13.37 25.31
CA GLY A 361 -8.16 -14.77 25.66
C GLY A 361 -9.18 -15.38 24.72
N HIS A 362 -10.21 -15.99 25.30
CA HIS A 362 -11.28 -16.67 24.54
C HIS A 362 -12.40 -15.71 24.17
N VAL A 363 -12.76 -15.66 22.89
CA VAL A 363 -13.79 -14.79 22.35
C VAL A 363 -14.68 -15.59 21.39
N ASP A 364 -16.00 -15.50 21.53
CA ASP A 364 -16.92 -16.09 20.55
C ASP A 364 -16.87 -15.30 19.25
N GLY A 365 -16.71 -16.00 18.13
CA GLY A 365 -16.81 -15.43 16.78
C GLY A 365 -18.27 -15.16 16.38
N LEU A 366 -18.55 -15.06 15.09
CA LEU A 366 -19.92 -14.91 14.56
C LEU A 366 -20.64 -16.26 14.38
N GLY A 367 -19.91 -17.41 14.46
CA GLY A 367 -20.51 -18.75 14.33
C GLY A 367 -21.10 -19.04 12.96
N VAL A 368 -20.64 -18.36 11.92
CA VAL A 368 -21.14 -18.48 10.55
C VAL A 368 -20.44 -19.62 9.80
N LEU A 369 -19.17 -19.84 10.14
CA LEU A 369 -18.36 -20.93 9.60
C LEU A 369 -17.93 -21.88 10.73
N PRO A 370 -17.90 -23.22 10.52
CA PRO A 370 -17.46 -24.20 11.50
C PRO A 370 -15.93 -24.19 11.63
N VAL A 371 -15.41 -23.15 12.24
CA VAL A 371 -13.97 -22.89 12.33
C VAL A 371 -13.64 -22.40 13.74
N ARG A 372 -12.56 -22.95 14.30
CA ARG A 372 -11.93 -22.45 15.52
C ARG A 372 -10.58 -21.84 15.17
N VAL A 373 -10.28 -20.71 15.75
CA VAL A 373 -9.04 -19.98 15.47
C VAL A 373 -8.23 -19.84 16.75
N ARG A 374 -6.95 -20.22 16.69
CA ARG A 374 -6.00 -19.99 17.77
C ARG A 374 -4.82 -19.17 17.28
N PHE A 375 -4.52 -18.06 17.93
CA PHE A 375 -3.40 -17.20 17.58
C PHE A 375 -2.08 -17.82 18.07
N ALA A 376 -1.17 -18.06 17.13
CA ALA A 376 0.18 -18.56 17.41
C ALA A 376 1.17 -17.38 17.49
N ARG A 377 2.24 -17.56 18.29
CA ARG A 377 3.31 -16.54 18.35
C ARG A 377 4.06 -16.41 17.04
N GLU A 378 4.29 -17.53 16.37
CA GLU A 378 4.89 -17.56 15.05
C GLU A 378 3.86 -17.12 14.01
N LYS A 379 4.28 -16.21 13.15
CA LYS A 379 3.44 -15.67 12.09
C LYS A 379 3.59 -16.53 10.84
N THR A 380 2.47 -16.93 10.24
CA THR A 380 2.45 -17.59 8.93
C THR A 380 2.74 -16.53 7.86
N LEU A 381 3.79 -16.79 7.08
CA LEU A 381 4.19 -16.02 5.91
C LEU A 381 4.43 -17.01 4.78
N ALA A 382 3.52 -17.07 3.80
CA ALA A 382 3.57 -18.06 2.74
C ALA A 382 3.04 -17.49 1.41
N ARG A 383 3.41 -18.12 0.31
CA ARG A 383 2.83 -17.91 -1.03
C ARG A 383 2.27 -19.23 -1.54
N PRO A 384 1.07 -19.61 -1.08
CA PRO A 384 0.46 -20.85 -1.50
C PRO A 384 -0.03 -20.78 -2.95
N VAL A 385 -0.06 -21.96 -3.57
CA VAL A 385 -0.68 -22.22 -4.86
C VAL A 385 -1.62 -23.41 -4.68
N GLY A 386 -2.84 -23.30 -5.17
CA GLY A 386 -3.85 -24.33 -5.04
C GLY A 386 -4.88 -24.28 -6.15
N GLU A 387 -6.00 -24.94 -5.91
CA GLU A 387 -7.14 -24.98 -6.81
C GLU A 387 -8.44 -24.76 -6.03
N ALA A 388 -9.32 -23.94 -6.56
CA ALA A 388 -10.68 -23.77 -6.06
C ALA A 388 -11.63 -23.44 -7.21
N LEU A 389 -12.87 -23.92 -7.14
CA LEU A 389 -13.90 -23.76 -8.18
C LEU A 389 -13.44 -24.23 -9.58
N GLY A 390 -12.54 -25.22 -9.63
CA GLY A 390 -11.97 -25.77 -10.87
C GLY A 390 -10.90 -24.89 -11.52
N GLU A 391 -10.38 -23.90 -10.82
CA GLU A 391 -9.40 -22.97 -11.33
C GLU A 391 -8.16 -22.91 -10.43
N ARG A 392 -6.99 -22.73 -11.05
CA ARG A 392 -5.73 -22.48 -10.32
C ARG A 392 -5.78 -21.13 -9.62
N VAL A 393 -5.32 -21.11 -8.38
CA VAL A 393 -5.28 -19.92 -7.53
C VAL A 393 -3.89 -19.75 -6.93
N GLU A 394 -3.38 -18.53 -6.99
CA GLU A 394 -2.18 -18.13 -6.29
C GLU A 394 -2.57 -17.08 -5.24
N GLY A 395 -1.91 -17.09 -4.09
CA GLY A 395 -2.16 -16.13 -3.02
C GLY A 395 -0.97 -15.97 -2.11
N TYR A 396 -1.17 -15.22 -1.03
CA TYR A 396 -0.19 -15.11 0.05
C TYR A 396 -0.89 -15.05 1.42
N GLU A 397 -0.21 -15.51 2.45
CA GLU A 397 -0.71 -15.58 3.82
C GLU A 397 0.15 -14.74 4.74
N ILE A 398 -0.50 -13.91 5.56
CA ILE A 398 0.14 -13.05 6.56
C ILE A 398 -0.74 -13.03 7.81
N HIS A 399 -0.61 -13.99 8.70
CA HIS A 399 -1.47 -14.06 9.90
C HIS A 399 -0.81 -14.79 11.06
N HIS A 400 -1.29 -14.50 12.29
CA HIS A 400 -0.96 -15.24 13.50
C HIS A 400 -2.01 -16.29 13.84
N GLY A 401 -3.28 -16.07 13.45
CA GLY A 401 -4.36 -17.00 13.73
C GLY A 401 -4.28 -18.26 12.85
N VAL A 402 -4.25 -19.41 13.47
CA VAL A 402 -4.30 -20.73 12.83
C VAL A 402 -5.74 -21.24 12.94
N ALA A 403 -6.36 -21.54 11.82
CA ALA A 403 -7.73 -22.02 11.74
C ALA A 403 -7.78 -23.56 11.76
N GLU A 404 -8.62 -24.10 12.62
CA GLU A 404 -9.06 -25.50 12.60
C GLU A 404 -10.44 -25.55 11.96
N VAL A 405 -10.51 -26.11 10.75
CA VAL A 405 -11.78 -26.28 10.01
C VAL A 405 -12.48 -27.55 10.48
N LEU A 406 -13.66 -27.39 11.08
CA LEU A 406 -14.43 -28.49 11.68
C LEU A 406 -15.45 -29.10 10.71
N GLY A 407 -15.73 -28.45 9.56
CA GLY A 407 -16.73 -28.90 8.60
C GLY A 407 -16.90 -27.93 7.43
N GLY A 408 -17.89 -28.21 6.59
CA GLY A 408 -18.12 -27.48 5.35
C GLY A 408 -17.36 -28.05 4.15
N ASP A 409 -17.58 -27.46 2.97
CA ASP A 409 -16.82 -27.82 1.77
C ASP A 409 -15.45 -27.12 1.81
N ALA A 410 -14.41 -27.77 1.33
CA ALA A 410 -13.07 -27.16 1.23
C ALA A 410 -13.08 -25.92 0.30
N PHE A 411 -12.44 -24.87 0.73
CA PHE A 411 -12.24 -23.65 -0.06
C PHE A 411 -10.87 -23.04 0.27
N LEU A 412 -9.91 -23.21 -0.64
CA LEU A 412 -8.50 -22.85 -0.42
C LEU A 412 -7.98 -23.50 0.87
N ASP A 413 -7.45 -22.69 1.81
CA ASP A 413 -7.01 -23.15 3.14
C ASP A 413 -8.13 -23.16 4.20
N GLY A 414 -9.32 -22.70 3.85
CA GLY A 414 -10.47 -22.59 4.73
C GLY A 414 -11.67 -23.42 4.28
N CYS A 415 -12.87 -22.87 4.39
CA CYS A 415 -14.10 -23.62 4.07
C CYS A 415 -15.20 -22.77 3.47
N ARG A 416 -16.21 -23.45 2.93
CA ARG A 416 -17.47 -22.89 2.46
C ARG A 416 -18.64 -23.59 3.13
N VAL A 417 -19.62 -22.79 3.59
CA VAL A 417 -20.92 -23.27 4.04
C VAL A 417 -22.00 -22.48 3.33
N GLY A 418 -22.80 -23.16 2.51
CA GLY A 418 -23.84 -22.48 1.72
C GLY A 418 -23.26 -21.38 0.83
N GLY A 419 -23.67 -20.14 1.07
CA GLY A 419 -23.23 -18.91 0.38
C GLY A 419 -22.05 -18.21 1.05
N THR A 420 -21.48 -18.75 2.11
CA THR A 420 -20.38 -18.15 2.84
C THR A 420 -19.07 -18.86 2.57
N TRP A 421 -18.05 -18.10 2.16
CA TRP A 421 -16.69 -18.55 1.92
C TRP A 421 -15.72 -17.91 2.90
N GLY A 422 -14.70 -18.62 3.30
CA GLY A 422 -13.63 -18.11 4.16
C GLY A 422 -12.26 -18.67 3.78
N THR A 423 -11.25 -17.81 3.77
CA THR A 423 -9.85 -18.16 3.50
C THR A 423 -8.90 -17.16 4.13
N HIS A 424 -7.66 -17.58 4.45
CA HIS A 424 -6.60 -16.63 4.83
C HIS A 424 -5.89 -16.04 3.60
N TRP A 425 -6.07 -16.59 2.42
CA TRP A 425 -5.32 -16.18 1.25
C TRP A 425 -5.70 -14.78 0.77
N HIS A 426 -4.74 -13.88 0.88
CA HIS A 426 -4.76 -12.60 0.21
C HIS A 426 -4.34 -12.75 -1.26
N GLY A 427 -4.77 -11.83 -2.13
CA GLY A 427 -4.44 -11.84 -3.54
C GLY A 427 -5.09 -12.96 -4.35
N ALA A 428 -5.85 -13.86 -3.76
CA ALA A 428 -6.48 -14.98 -4.46
C ALA A 428 -7.34 -14.50 -5.65
N LEU A 429 -8.07 -13.39 -5.50
CA LEU A 429 -8.90 -12.80 -6.54
C LEU A 429 -8.10 -12.16 -7.70
N GLU A 430 -6.79 -11.99 -7.57
CA GLU A 430 -5.91 -11.55 -8.65
C GLU A 430 -5.74 -12.65 -9.72
N SER A 431 -6.01 -13.92 -9.39
CA SER A 431 -6.05 -15.05 -10.33
C SER A 431 -7.30 -14.96 -11.22
N ASP A 432 -7.15 -14.56 -12.48
CA ASP A 432 -8.25 -14.19 -13.39
C ASP A 432 -9.28 -15.31 -13.58
N GLY A 433 -8.84 -16.56 -13.77
CA GLY A 433 -9.72 -17.72 -13.90
C GLY A 433 -10.57 -17.93 -12.64
N PHE A 434 -9.92 -17.96 -11.49
CA PHE A 434 -10.59 -18.09 -10.19
C PHE A 434 -11.54 -16.92 -9.90
N ARG A 435 -11.13 -15.66 -10.14
CA ARG A 435 -12.00 -14.50 -9.98
C ARG A 435 -13.28 -14.66 -10.79
N ARG A 436 -13.17 -15.03 -12.06
CA ARG A 436 -14.35 -15.24 -12.93
C ARG A 436 -15.24 -16.39 -12.43
N ALA A 437 -14.65 -17.51 -12.01
CA ALA A 437 -15.41 -18.63 -11.45
C ALA A 437 -16.12 -18.24 -10.15
N PHE A 438 -15.44 -17.51 -9.27
CA PHE A 438 -16.01 -16.98 -8.03
C PHE A 438 -17.17 -16.01 -8.29
N LEU A 439 -17.00 -15.07 -9.21
CA LEU A 439 -18.06 -14.11 -9.57
C LEU A 439 -19.29 -14.80 -10.19
N ARG A 440 -19.09 -15.85 -11.00
CA ARG A 440 -20.21 -16.68 -11.50
C ARG A 440 -20.96 -17.36 -10.34
N ALA A 441 -20.23 -17.91 -9.35
CA ALA A 441 -20.82 -18.54 -8.19
C ALA A 441 -21.60 -17.54 -7.32
N VAL A 442 -21.07 -16.33 -7.16
CA VAL A 442 -21.74 -15.20 -6.47
C VAL A 442 -23.02 -14.80 -7.23
N ALA A 443 -22.92 -14.56 -8.54
CA ALA A 443 -24.05 -14.14 -9.38
C ALA A 443 -25.19 -15.17 -9.34
N ALA A 444 -24.87 -16.45 -9.49
CA ALA A 444 -25.87 -17.52 -9.43
C ALA A 444 -26.62 -17.55 -8.08
N ARG A 445 -25.89 -17.34 -6.95
CA ARG A 445 -26.53 -17.30 -5.62
C ARG A 445 -27.31 -16.02 -5.36
N ALA A 446 -26.86 -14.89 -5.90
CA ALA A 446 -27.55 -13.62 -5.81
C ALA A 446 -28.75 -13.49 -6.77
N GLY A 447 -28.95 -14.49 -7.66
CA GLY A 447 -30.00 -14.46 -8.68
C GLY A 447 -29.76 -13.41 -9.76
N ARG A 448 -28.49 -13.07 -10.05
CA ARG A 448 -28.08 -12.07 -11.05
C ARG A 448 -27.68 -12.71 -12.37
N ARG A 449 -28.07 -12.08 -13.47
CA ARG A 449 -27.62 -12.42 -14.84
C ARG A 449 -26.32 -11.69 -15.18
N PHE A 450 -25.34 -11.74 -14.27
CA PHE A 450 -24.03 -11.17 -14.46
C PHE A 450 -23.11 -12.15 -15.21
N VAL A 451 -22.33 -11.62 -16.15
CA VAL A 451 -21.36 -12.36 -16.93
C VAL A 451 -20.00 -11.72 -16.75
N PRO A 452 -19.00 -12.42 -16.15
CA PRO A 452 -17.64 -11.92 -16.08
C PRO A 452 -17.05 -11.74 -17.47
N ALA A 453 -16.30 -10.66 -17.69
CA ALA A 453 -15.64 -10.41 -18.97
C ALA A 453 -14.54 -11.47 -19.23
N PRO A 454 -14.54 -12.15 -20.39
CA PRO A 454 -13.61 -13.27 -20.64
C PRO A 454 -12.15 -12.81 -20.73
N ASP A 455 -11.92 -11.58 -21.17
CA ASP A 455 -10.60 -11.07 -21.54
C ASP A 455 -9.99 -10.14 -20.47
N THR A 456 -10.68 -9.88 -19.35
CA THR A 456 -10.13 -9.05 -18.28
C THR A 456 -8.98 -9.78 -17.61
N SER A 457 -7.78 -9.18 -17.68
CA SER A 457 -6.60 -9.61 -16.95
C SER A 457 -6.18 -8.56 -15.94
N PHE A 458 -6.25 -8.90 -14.65
CA PHE A 458 -5.85 -7.98 -13.59
C PHE A 458 -4.35 -7.66 -13.64
N ALA A 459 -3.53 -8.67 -13.95
CA ALA A 459 -2.09 -8.47 -14.11
C ALA A 459 -1.77 -7.51 -15.26
N ALA A 460 -2.47 -7.64 -16.41
CA ALA A 460 -2.27 -6.74 -17.55
C ALA A 460 -2.72 -5.30 -17.23
N LEU A 461 -3.84 -5.13 -16.52
CA LEU A 461 -4.31 -3.82 -16.07
C LEU A 461 -3.30 -3.14 -15.12
N ARG A 462 -2.69 -3.90 -14.22
CA ARG A 462 -1.63 -3.38 -13.34
C ARG A 462 -0.38 -2.97 -14.11
N GLU A 463 0.05 -3.78 -15.08
CA GLU A 463 1.18 -3.43 -15.96
C GLU A 463 0.90 -2.15 -16.76
N GLU A 464 -0.31 -2.01 -17.31
CA GLU A 464 -0.73 -0.81 -18.01
C GLU A 464 -0.70 0.43 -17.11
N GLN A 465 -1.20 0.33 -15.88
CA GLN A 465 -1.14 1.41 -14.90
C GLN A 465 0.31 1.80 -14.57
N LEU A 466 1.21 0.83 -14.41
CA LEU A 466 2.62 1.11 -14.20
C LEU A 466 3.26 1.76 -15.42
N ASP A 467 2.90 1.33 -16.63
CA ASP A 467 3.36 1.98 -17.87
C ASP A 467 2.88 3.43 -17.96
N GLN A 468 1.63 3.71 -17.58
CA GLN A 468 1.10 5.08 -17.52
C GLN A 468 1.87 5.96 -16.53
N LEU A 469 2.38 5.39 -15.41
CA LEU A 469 3.27 6.12 -14.49
C LEU A 469 4.63 6.43 -15.12
N GLY A 470 5.19 5.47 -15.84
CA GLY A 470 6.41 5.70 -16.62
C GLY A 470 6.23 6.80 -17.66
N ASP A 471 5.10 6.78 -18.40
CA ASP A 471 4.74 7.81 -19.36
C ASP A 471 4.58 9.19 -18.73
N LEU A 472 4.03 9.23 -17.51
CA LEU A 472 3.88 10.48 -16.78
C LEU A 472 5.23 11.16 -16.50
N ILE A 473 6.26 10.38 -16.14
CA ILE A 473 7.62 10.90 -15.99
C ILE A 473 8.23 11.28 -17.35
N ASP A 474 8.15 10.38 -18.31
CA ASP A 474 8.75 10.57 -19.65
C ASP A 474 8.24 11.83 -20.35
N GLN A 475 6.95 12.14 -20.22
CA GLN A 475 6.28 13.25 -20.93
C GLN A 475 6.31 14.57 -20.17
N HIS A 476 6.46 14.56 -18.84
CA HIS A 476 6.23 15.75 -18.00
C HIS A 476 7.40 16.09 -17.06
N ALA A 477 8.47 15.29 -17.05
CA ALA A 477 9.69 15.60 -16.33
C ALA A 477 10.85 15.94 -17.28
N ASP A 478 11.80 16.72 -16.78
CA ASP A 478 13.11 16.92 -17.44
C ASP A 478 13.95 15.64 -17.22
N THR A 479 13.72 14.66 -18.09
CA THR A 479 14.31 13.31 -17.97
C THR A 479 15.84 13.33 -18.08
N ASP A 480 16.40 14.23 -18.86
CA ASP A 480 17.86 14.38 -18.97
C ASP A 480 18.49 14.92 -17.68
N ALA A 481 17.86 15.91 -17.06
CA ALA A 481 18.29 16.44 -15.78
C ALA A 481 18.09 15.41 -14.65
N LEU A 482 16.98 14.68 -14.67
CA LEU A 482 16.68 13.61 -13.71
C LEU A 482 17.69 12.47 -13.81
N TRP A 483 18.07 12.06 -15.02
CA TRP A 483 19.08 11.05 -15.24
C TRP A 483 20.45 11.49 -14.71
N ARG A 484 20.88 12.73 -15.06
CA ARG A 484 22.12 13.31 -14.51
C ARG A 484 22.12 13.37 -12.98
N LEU A 485 20.98 13.68 -12.38
CA LEU A 485 20.83 13.70 -10.93
C LEU A 485 21.05 12.32 -10.31
N ILE A 486 20.49 11.28 -10.89
CA ILE A 486 20.62 9.89 -10.43
C ILE A 486 22.07 9.40 -10.56
N GLU A 487 22.75 9.72 -11.66
CA GLU A 487 24.13 9.26 -11.90
C GLU A 487 25.20 10.06 -11.15
N SER A 488 25.04 11.38 -11.07
CA SER A 488 26.10 12.30 -10.64
C SER A 488 25.87 12.89 -9.24
N GLY A 489 24.67 12.68 -8.65
CA GLY A 489 24.33 13.26 -7.35
C GLY A 489 23.84 14.70 -7.43
N ALA A 490 23.68 15.35 -6.27
CA ALA A 490 23.17 16.72 -6.19
C ALA A 490 24.14 17.74 -6.82
N PRO A 491 23.62 18.80 -7.46
CA PRO A 491 24.43 19.89 -7.98
C PRO A 491 25.26 20.53 -6.87
N ARG A 492 26.50 20.89 -7.16
CA ARG A 492 27.38 21.55 -6.19
C ARG A 492 27.06 23.05 -6.10
N GLY A 493 27.27 23.65 -4.91
CA GLY A 493 27.16 25.08 -4.72
C GLY A 493 25.73 25.61 -4.68
N LEU A 494 24.76 24.76 -4.33
CA LEU A 494 23.38 25.20 -4.09
C LEU A 494 23.35 26.23 -2.94
N PRO A 495 22.60 27.34 -3.10
CA PRO A 495 22.54 28.37 -2.08
C PRO A 495 21.89 27.88 -0.79
N PHE A 496 22.45 28.31 0.34
CA PHE A 496 21.82 28.11 1.64
C PHE A 496 20.59 29.03 1.79
N ILE A 497 19.49 28.46 2.24
CA ILE A 497 18.22 29.15 2.48
C ILE A 497 18.04 29.31 4.01
N PRO A 498 18.07 30.52 4.55
CA PRO A 498 17.84 30.74 5.96
C PRO A 498 16.38 30.47 6.35
N PRO A 499 16.09 30.20 7.64
CA PRO A 499 17.02 30.27 8.77
C PRO A 499 17.90 29.02 8.95
N GLY A 500 17.65 27.94 8.28
CA GLY A 500 18.25 26.63 8.54
C GLY A 500 17.53 25.87 9.68
N ALA A 501 18.04 24.67 10.00
CA ALA A 501 17.49 23.89 11.11
C ALA A 501 17.68 24.62 12.43
N PRO A 502 16.68 24.59 13.34
CA PRO A 502 16.87 25.09 14.70
C PRO A 502 17.97 24.28 15.40
N ALA A 503 18.68 24.96 16.30
CA ALA A 503 19.79 24.42 17.08
C ALA A 503 19.34 23.30 18.04
#